data_3b71e836ae1178bd134afb4f4778a9be
#
_entry.id   3b71e836ae1178bd134afb4f4778a9be
#
_cell.length_a   1.000
_cell.length_b   1.000
_cell.length_c   1.000
_cell.angle_alpha   90.00
_cell.angle_beta   90.00
_cell.angle_gamma   90.00
#
_symmetry.space_group_name_H-M   'P 1'
#
loop_
_entity.id
_entity.type
_entity.pdbx_description
1 polymer ?
#
loop_
_entity_poly.entity_id
_entity_poly.type
_entity_poly.pdbx_seq_one_letter_code
_entity_poly.pdbx_strand_id
1 'polypeptide(L)'
;VIDSAGNFLLELSCKEIQYITLRIDKHITSMYIEPHASYEVLVHQPDSTTYQNTNIDHDVRLSIKLKSKTEINALTMDYDKRFDDFLSYYYSSFVARNPKPVIDSFKLAIHEYYSSVKNQYLETYVDYSIASLEESPFSTTI
;
A
#
# COMPACT_ATOMS: atom_id res chain seq x y z
N VAL A 1 20.52 -1.64 16.66
CA VAL A 1 21.25 -2.83 17.15
C VAL A 1 20.28 -3.99 17.18
N ILE A 2 20.68 -5.14 16.67
CA ILE A 2 19.90 -6.39 16.72
C ILE A 2 20.34 -7.13 17.97
N ASP A 3 19.41 -7.59 18.79
CA ASP A 3 19.71 -8.38 20.01
C ASP A 3 20.02 -9.85 19.68
N SER A 4 20.40 -10.63 20.70
CA SER A 4 20.73 -12.05 20.54
C SER A 4 19.55 -12.93 20.14
N ALA A 5 18.31 -12.45 20.28
CA ALA A 5 17.08 -13.12 19.86
C ALA A 5 16.65 -12.70 18.44
N GLY A 6 17.40 -11.81 17.78
CA GLY A 6 17.11 -11.31 16.46
C GLY A 6 16.12 -10.15 16.43
N ASN A 7 15.77 -9.56 17.57
CA ASN A 7 14.88 -8.40 17.62
C ASN A 7 15.66 -7.10 17.43
N PHE A 8 15.01 -6.11 16.89
CA PHE A 8 15.51 -4.74 16.82
C PHE A 8 14.44 -3.74 17.23
N LEU A 9 14.86 -2.62 17.77
CA LEU A 9 14.02 -1.48 18.06
C LEU A 9 14.55 -0.28 17.29
N LEU A 10 13.66 0.40 16.57
CA LEU A 10 13.92 1.66 15.90
C LEU A 10 12.90 2.69 16.38
N GLU A 11 13.39 3.79 16.95
CA GLU A 11 12.57 4.91 17.36
C GLU A 11 12.71 6.03 16.34
N LEU A 12 11.57 6.49 15.82
CA LEU A 12 11.49 7.58 14.85
C LEU A 12 10.59 8.68 15.40
N SER A 13 10.99 9.91 15.18
CA SER A 13 10.15 11.07 15.51
C SER A 13 9.40 11.51 14.27
N CYS A 14 8.07 11.43 14.31
CA CYS A 14 7.21 11.98 13.27
C CYS A 14 6.11 12.86 13.89
N LYS A 15 5.75 13.94 13.20
CA LYS A 15 4.68 14.87 13.62
C LYS A 15 3.37 14.63 12.87
N GLU A 16 3.46 13.98 11.75
CA GLU A 16 2.36 13.67 10.83
C GLU A 16 2.60 12.32 10.19
N ILE A 17 1.61 11.78 9.48
CA ILE A 17 1.76 10.53 8.75
C ILE A 17 2.84 10.69 7.69
N GLN A 18 3.81 9.79 7.71
CA GLN A 18 4.93 9.77 6.77
C GLN A 18 5.06 8.39 6.11
N TYR A 19 5.39 8.39 4.84
CA TYR A 19 5.79 7.18 4.14
C TYR A 19 7.28 6.99 4.28
N ILE A 20 7.70 5.88 4.84
CA ILE A 20 9.10 5.57 5.07
C ILE A 20 9.52 4.30 4.34
N THR A 21 10.79 4.20 4.08
CA THR A 21 11.43 2.98 3.56
C THR A 21 12.36 2.42 4.63
N LEU A 22 12.08 1.20 5.06
CA LEU A 22 12.94 0.44 5.94
C LEU A 22 13.85 -0.46 5.10
N ARG A 23 15.16 -0.34 5.33
CA ARG A 23 16.16 -1.16 4.68
C ARG A 23 16.90 -2.02 5.72
N ILE A 24 16.93 -3.31 5.46
CA ILE A 24 17.70 -4.29 6.23
C ILE A 24 18.60 -5.03 5.23
N ASP A 25 19.90 -4.72 5.27
CA ASP A 25 20.87 -5.17 4.28
C ASP A 25 20.44 -4.76 2.85
N LYS A 26 20.22 -5.72 1.95
CA LYS A 26 19.73 -5.49 0.58
C LYS A 26 18.20 -5.45 0.47
N HIS A 27 17.50 -5.81 1.55
CA HIS A 27 16.04 -5.93 1.55
C HIS A 27 15.38 -4.62 1.96
N ILE A 28 14.34 -4.27 1.24
CA ILE A 28 13.63 -3.01 1.40
C ILE A 28 12.14 -3.30 1.58
N THR A 29 11.52 -2.65 2.56
CA THR A 29 10.06 -2.53 2.65
C THR A 29 9.69 -1.08 2.89
N SER A 30 8.51 -0.70 2.45
CA SER A 30 8.00 0.64 2.68
C SER A 30 6.69 0.56 3.46
N MET A 31 6.45 1.55 4.32
CA MET A 31 5.28 1.61 5.16
C MET A 31 4.95 3.04 5.55
N TYR A 32 3.71 3.25 5.95
CA TYR A 32 3.31 4.49 6.62
C TYR A 32 3.57 4.39 8.11
N ILE A 33 4.01 5.50 8.70
CA ILE A 33 4.12 5.66 10.14
C ILE A 33 3.28 6.85 10.59
N GLU A 34 2.62 6.68 11.74
CA GLU A 34 1.76 7.69 12.38
C GLU A 34 2.41 8.17 13.68
N PRO A 35 2.17 9.43 14.09
CA PRO A 35 2.63 9.91 15.39
C PRO A 35 2.16 9.00 16.53
N HIS A 36 3.05 8.73 17.46
CA HIS A 36 2.78 7.92 18.67
C HIS A 36 2.35 6.47 18.40
N ALA A 37 2.47 5.98 17.15
CA ALA A 37 2.18 4.59 16.81
C ALA A 37 3.40 3.68 17.05
N SER A 38 3.13 2.39 17.15
CA SER A 38 4.14 1.34 17.27
C SER A 38 3.83 0.25 16.26
N TYR A 39 4.80 -0.11 15.48
CA TYR A 39 4.68 -1.11 14.42
C TYR A 39 5.56 -2.32 14.73
N GLU A 40 5.12 -3.48 14.30
CA GLU A 40 5.91 -4.71 14.34
C GLU A 40 6.24 -5.11 12.90
N VAL A 41 7.54 -5.18 12.60
CA VAL A 41 8.03 -5.60 11.29
C VAL A 41 8.62 -6.99 11.44
N LEU A 42 8.13 -7.91 10.62
CA LEU A 42 8.59 -9.30 10.59
C LEU A 42 9.56 -9.48 9.43
N VAL A 43 10.70 -10.08 9.74
CA VAL A 43 11.72 -10.48 8.76
C VAL A 43 11.55 -11.97 8.50
N HIS A 44 11.05 -12.31 7.31
CA HIS A 44 10.89 -13.71 6.90
C HIS A 44 12.17 -14.19 6.25
N GLN A 45 12.82 -15.16 6.86
CA GLN A 45 13.93 -15.86 6.21
C GLN A 45 13.38 -16.85 5.17
N PRO A 46 14.01 -16.98 4.01
CA PRO A 46 13.63 -18.02 3.05
C PRO A 46 13.86 -19.40 3.67
N ASP A 47 12.89 -20.30 3.49
CA ASP A 47 13.02 -21.68 3.91
C ASP A 47 14.25 -22.32 3.27
N SER A 48 15.14 -22.85 4.10
CA SER A 48 16.39 -23.52 3.66
C SER A 48 16.14 -24.77 2.79
N THR A 49 14.90 -25.25 2.73
CA THR A 49 14.50 -26.42 1.92
C THR A 49 14.29 -26.09 0.44
N THR A 50 14.19 -24.81 0.07
CA THR A 50 13.98 -24.37 -1.32
C THR A 50 15.31 -24.18 -2.08
N TYR A 51 16.45 -24.52 -1.50
CA TYR A 51 17.80 -24.30 -2.05
C TYR A 51 18.21 -25.20 -3.22
N GLN A 52 17.33 -26.06 -3.72
CA GLN A 52 17.67 -26.90 -4.86
C GLN A 52 17.09 -26.35 -6.15
N ASN A 53 17.94 -25.69 -6.94
CA ASN A 53 17.79 -25.47 -8.38
C ASN A 53 17.21 -24.16 -8.93
N THR A 54 17.33 -23.00 -8.31
CA THR A 54 17.08 -21.79 -9.09
C THR A 54 18.05 -20.65 -8.73
N ASN A 55 18.58 -19.96 -9.74
CA ASN A 55 19.23 -18.65 -9.62
C ASN A 55 18.22 -17.54 -9.22
N ILE A 56 17.24 -17.87 -8.40
CA ILE A 56 16.27 -16.93 -7.86
C ILE A 56 16.91 -16.35 -6.61
N ASP A 57 17.11 -15.06 -6.62
CA ASP A 57 17.55 -14.28 -5.47
C ASP A 57 16.57 -14.59 -4.31
N HIS A 58 17.06 -15.24 -3.27
CA HIS A 58 16.25 -15.62 -2.10
C HIS A 58 15.94 -14.36 -1.30
N ASP A 59 14.88 -13.68 -1.71
CA ASP A 59 14.47 -12.44 -1.09
C ASP A 59 13.94 -12.69 0.31
N VAL A 60 14.68 -12.20 1.30
CA VAL A 60 14.14 -11.96 2.62
C VAL A 60 12.94 -11.05 2.47
N ARG A 61 11.78 -11.51 2.86
CA ARG A 61 10.57 -10.69 2.81
C ARG A 61 10.39 -9.98 4.13
N LEU A 62 10.16 -8.68 4.05
CA LEU A 62 9.75 -7.87 5.17
C LEU A 62 8.23 -7.72 5.11
N SER A 63 7.54 -7.97 6.21
CA SER A 63 6.11 -7.74 6.32
C SER A 63 5.79 -6.93 7.57
N ILE A 64 4.72 -6.15 7.50
CA ILE A 64 4.22 -5.37 8.62
C ILE A 64 3.09 -6.18 9.26
N LYS A 65 3.15 -6.37 10.55
CA LYS A 65 2.06 -6.96 11.31
C LYS A 65 1.02 -5.90 11.62
N LEU A 66 -0.08 -5.95 10.91
CA LEU A 66 -1.21 -5.03 11.11
C LEU A 66 -1.89 -5.31 12.45
N LYS A 67 -2.04 -4.28 13.28
CA LYS A 67 -2.69 -4.38 14.61
C LYS A 67 -4.18 -4.10 14.54
N SER A 68 -4.62 -3.30 13.58
CA SER A 68 -5.99 -2.86 13.40
C SER A 68 -6.31 -2.69 11.93
N LYS A 69 -7.58 -2.87 11.56
CA LYS A 69 -8.08 -2.55 10.22
C LYS A 69 -8.20 -1.04 9.97
N THR A 70 -8.06 -0.22 11.01
CA THR A 70 -8.18 1.23 10.95
C THR A 70 -6.83 1.96 10.97
N GLU A 71 -5.72 1.24 11.08
CA GLU A 71 -4.40 1.84 10.94
C GLU A 71 -4.10 2.15 9.47
N ILE A 72 -3.28 3.17 9.23
CA ILE A 72 -3.06 3.70 7.88
C ILE A 72 -2.54 2.66 6.89
N ASN A 73 -1.66 1.76 7.30
CA ASN A 73 -1.15 0.70 6.42
C ASN A 73 -2.26 -0.29 6.01
N ALA A 74 -3.16 -0.65 6.93
CA ALA A 74 -4.29 -1.51 6.63
C ALA A 74 -5.28 -0.83 5.68
N LEU A 75 -5.55 0.45 5.91
CA LEU A 75 -6.48 1.24 5.10
C LEU A 75 -5.96 1.46 3.67
N THR A 76 -4.69 1.82 3.52
CA THR A 76 -4.10 1.99 2.18
C THR A 76 -4.01 0.67 1.43
N MET A 77 -3.63 -0.43 2.09
CA MET A 77 -3.62 -1.76 1.46
C MET A 77 -5.02 -2.22 1.02
N ASP A 78 -6.07 -1.96 1.83
CA ASP A 78 -7.45 -2.27 1.44
C ASP A 78 -7.89 -1.41 0.25
N TYR A 79 -7.54 -0.13 0.24
CA TYR A 79 -7.81 0.77 -0.88
C TYR A 79 -7.07 0.33 -2.15
N ASP A 80 -5.78 0.10 -2.07
CA ASP A 80 -4.95 -0.30 -3.22
C ASP A 80 -5.50 -1.58 -3.87
N LYS A 81 -5.88 -2.55 -3.04
CA LYS A 81 -6.53 -3.76 -3.56
C LYS A 81 -7.82 -3.46 -4.31
N ARG A 82 -8.69 -2.58 -3.79
CA ARG A 82 -9.95 -2.20 -4.46
C ARG A 82 -9.68 -1.44 -5.75
N PHE A 83 -8.67 -0.61 -5.74
CA PHE A 83 -8.24 0.16 -6.90
C PHE A 83 -7.71 -0.75 -8.01
N ASP A 84 -6.88 -1.73 -7.67
CA ASP A 84 -6.37 -2.73 -8.60
C ASP A 84 -7.49 -3.63 -9.16
N ASP A 85 -8.41 -4.08 -8.30
CA ASP A 85 -9.60 -4.84 -8.68
C ASP A 85 -10.46 -4.03 -9.67
N PHE A 86 -10.66 -2.72 -9.41
CA PHE A 86 -11.39 -1.81 -10.30
C PHE A 86 -10.68 -1.66 -11.65
N LEU A 87 -9.38 -1.39 -11.66
CA LEU A 87 -8.61 -1.27 -12.91
C LEU A 87 -8.66 -2.55 -13.74
N SER A 88 -8.53 -3.69 -13.08
CA SER A 88 -8.57 -5.00 -13.73
C SER A 88 -9.94 -5.28 -14.34
N TYR A 89 -11.02 -5.00 -13.61
CA TYR A 89 -12.39 -5.26 -14.05
C TYR A 89 -12.81 -4.36 -15.20
N TYR A 90 -12.44 -3.07 -15.15
CA TYR A 90 -12.83 -2.08 -16.17
C TYR A 90 -11.74 -1.81 -17.20
N TYR A 91 -10.73 -2.66 -17.31
CA TYR A 91 -9.63 -2.51 -18.27
C TYR A 91 -10.10 -2.20 -19.71
N SER A 92 -11.16 -2.87 -20.17
CA SER A 92 -11.72 -2.65 -21.50
C SER A 92 -12.24 -1.22 -21.71
N SER A 93 -12.80 -0.57 -20.69
CA SER A 93 -13.26 0.81 -20.74
C SER A 93 -12.10 1.80 -20.92
N PHE A 94 -10.97 1.54 -20.29
CA PHE A 94 -9.76 2.33 -20.46
C PHE A 94 -9.16 2.16 -21.86
N VAL A 95 -9.10 0.93 -22.37
CA VAL A 95 -8.64 0.64 -23.75
C VAL A 95 -9.56 1.30 -24.79
N ALA A 96 -10.87 1.30 -24.56
CA ALA A 96 -11.86 1.96 -25.42
C ALA A 96 -11.85 3.50 -25.31
N ARG A 97 -10.98 4.08 -24.48
CA ARG A 97 -10.86 5.53 -24.21
C ARG A 97 -12.18 6.17 -23.73
N ASN A 98 -12.97 5.43 -22.97
CA ASN A 98 -14.19 5.92 -22.35
C ASN A 98 -14.29 5.50 -20.87
N PRO A 99 -13.26 5.80 -20.03
CA PRO A 99 -13.25 5.37 -18.63
C PRO A 99 -14.06 6.27 -17.71
N LYS A 100 -14.41 7.50 -18.12
CA LYS A 100 -15.04 8.49 -17.23
C LYS A 100 -16.26 7.98 -16.46
N PRO A 101 -17.27 7.33 -17.08
CA PRO A 101 -18.44 6.85 -16.33
C PRO A 101 -18.09 5.82 -15.26
N VAL A 102 -17.10 4.96 -15.52
CA VAL A 102 -16.67 3.94 -14.54
C VAL A 102 -15.81 4.55 -13.44
N ILE A 103 -14.99 5.55 -13.74
CA ILE A 103 -14.23 6.33 -12.74
C ILE A 103 -15.20 7.07 -11.82
N ASP A 104 -16.20 7.78 -12.36
CA ASP A 104 -17.20 8.50 -11.57
C ASP A 104 -17.96 7.54 -10.63
N SER A 105 -18.33 6.35 -11.12
CA SER A 105 -18.99 5.33 -10.31
C SER A 105 -18.07 4.78 -9.21
N PHE A 106 -16.81 4.53 -9.52
CA PHE A 106 -15.82 4.07 -8.55
C PHE A 106 -15.60 5.11 -7.45
N LYS A 107 -15.45 6.38 -7.84
CA LYS A 107 -15.29 7.50 -6.92
C LYS A 107 -16.41 7.54 -5.88
N LEU A 108 -17.67 7.49 -6.34
CA LEU A 108 -18.82 7.47 -5.44
C LEU A 108 -18.79 6.25 -4.49
N ALA A 109 -18.57 5.06 -5.02
CA ALA A 109 -18.55 3.83 -4.23
C ALA A 109 -17.43 3.83 -3.17
N ILE A 110 -16.24 4.33 -3.50
CA ILE A 110 -15.10 4.40 -2.58
C ILE A 110 -15.33 5.43 -1.48
N HIS A 111 -15.85 6.62 -1.79
CA HIS A 111 -16.17 7.61 -0.77
C HIS A 111 -17.27 7.13 0.17
N GLU A 112 -18.27 6.43 -0.33
CA GLU A 112 -19.31 5.82 0.50
C GLU A 112 -18.70 4.74 1.41
N TYR A 113 -17.85 3.87 0.87
CA TYR A 113 -17.21 2.79 1.62
C TYR A 113 -16.37 3.30 2.79
N TYR A 114 -15.59 4.36 2.58
CA TYR A 114 -14.75 4.95 3.63
C TYR A 114 -15.44 6.09 4.41
N SER A 115 -16.71 6.36 4.21
CA SER A 115 -17.43 7.49 4.83
C SER A 115 -17.38 7.51 6.36
N SER A 116 -17.25 6.34 7.01
CA SER A 116 -17.13 6.22 8.47
C SER A 116 -15.68 6.32 8.97
N VAL A 117 -14.68 6.30 8.07
CA VAL A 117 -13.27 6.36 8.41
C VAL A 117 -12.85 7.84 8.47
N LYS A 118 -12.55 8.32 9.68
CA LYS A 118 -12.09 9.70 9.88
C LYS A 118 -10.55 9.77 9.82
N ASN A 119 -10.01 9.65 8.62
CA ASN A 119 -8.57 9.75 8.40
C ASN A 119 -8.32 10.65 7.18
N GLN A 120 -7.90 11.90 7.43
CA GLN A 120 -7.66 12.91 6.39
C GLN A 120 -6.57 12.48 5.40
N TYR A 121 -5.58 11.71 5.84
CA TYR A 121 -4.55 11.21 4.95
C TYR A 121 -5.13 10.23 3.94
N LEU A 122 -5.97 9.30 4.39
CA LEU A 122 -6.64 8.35 3.49
C LEU A 122 -7.54 9.09 2.48
N GLU A 123 -8.33 10.07 2.92
CA GLU A 123 -9.14 10.90 2.00
C GLU A 123 -8.27 11.51 0.90
N THR A 124 -7.18 12.18 1.28
CA THR A 124 -6.26 12.79 0.32
C THR A 124 -5.62 11.75 -0.61
N TYR A 125 -5.23 10.59 -0.07
CA TYR A 125 -4.65 9.49 -0.84
C TYR A 125 -5.62 8.96 -1.90
N VAL A 126 -6.88 8.74 -1.51
CA VAL A 126 -7.96 8.29 -2.39
C VAL A 126 -8.23 9.32 -3.49
N ASP A 127 -8.40 10.59 -3.11
CA ASP A 127 -8.69 11.68 -4.06
C ASP A 127 -7.56 11.86 -5.08
N TYR A 128 -6.32 11.82 -4.62
CA TYR A 128 -5.15 11.92 -5.49
C TYR A 128 -5.05 10.75 -6.48
N SER A 129 -5.29 9.53 -6.01
CA SER A 129 -5.26 8.33 -6.86
C SER A 129 -6.35 8.37 -7.95
N ILE A 130 -7.56 8.84 -7.60
CA ILE A 130 -8.66 9.00 -8.56
C ILE A 130 -8.36 10.13 -9.56
N ALA A 131 -7.85 11.27 -9.07
CA ALA A 131 -7.48 12.39 -9.95
C ALA A 131 -6.41 11.98 -10.97
N SER A 132 -5.45 11.14 -10.57
CA SER A 132 -4.43 10.64 -11.49
C SER A 132 -4.99 9.75 -12.61
N LEU A 133 -6.12 9.06 -12.37
CA LEU A 133 -6.83 8.33 -13.43
C LEU A 133 -7.55 9.27 -14.38
N GLU A 134 -8.15 10.35 -13.87
CA GLU A 134 -8.85 11.35 -14.69
C GLU A 134 -7.90 12.10 -15.62
N GLU A 135 -6.65 12.32 -15.18
CA GLU A 135 -5.59 12.98 -15.96
C GLU A 135 -4.83 12.02 -16.89
N SER A 136 -5.08 10.71 -16.79
CA SER A 136 -4.40 9.73 -17.61
C SER A 136 -4.69 9.95 -19.11
N PRO A 137 -3.70 9.76 -20.02
CA PRO A 137 -3.89 9.84 -21.46
C PRO A 137 -5.00 8.93 -22.01
N PHE A 138 -5.38 7.92 -21.24
CA PHE A 138 -6.49 7.01 -21.55
C PHE A 138 -7.86 7.62 -21.27
N SER A 139 -7.95 8.71 -20.48
CA SER A 139 -9.20 9.39 -20.13
C SER A 139 -9.48 10.64 -20.99
N THR A 140 -8.51 11.12 -21.73
CA THR A 140 -8.69 12.28 -22.63
C THR A 140 -9.37 11.84 -23.92
N THR A 141 -10.66 12.08 -24.00
CA THR A 141 -11.39 12.10 -25.29
C THR A 141 -10.96 13.34 -26.06
N ILE A 142 -10.34 13.14 -27.24
CA ILE A 142 -10.10 14.20 -28.21
C ILE A 142 -11.43 14.58 -28.86
#